data_d3125ac19d45c9a3c42bc8a3ab08de70
#
_entry.id   d3125ac19d45c9a3c42bc8a3ab08de70
#
_cell.length_a   1.000
_cell.length_b   1.000
_cell.length_c   1.000
_cell.angle_alpha   90.00
_cell.angle_beta   90.00
_cell.angle_gamma   90.00
#
_symmetry.space_group_name_H-M   'P 1'
#
loop_
_entity.id
_entity.type
_entity.pdbx_description
1 polymer ?
#
loop_
_entity_poly.entity_id
_entity_poly.type
_entity_poly.pdbx_seq_one_letter_code
_entity_poly.pdbx_strand_id
1 'polypeptide(L)'
;SWFAYDGLPTAEALDPQAPSADSVNIRWGRNALEVLERGAELSLCRHLETGRVLEVLTEYLYVDRGVTRCEDSTDYRLAVRPGDTLSVVRRISDRALVKKDGVTGWYFGRLAH
;
A
#
# COMPACT_ATOMS: atom_id res chain seq x y z
N SER A 1 11.42 10.30 -14.95
CA SER A 1 12.26 11.43 -14.62
C SER A 1 13.59 10.92 -14.07
N TRP A 2 14.52 11.79 -14.01
CA TRP A 2 15.76 11.47 -13.33
C TRP A 2 15.52 11.21 -11.85
N PHE A 3 14.34 11.49 -11.40
CA PHE A 3 13.87 11.08 -10.11
C PHE A 3 13.18 9.73 -10.17
N ALA A 4 13.51 8.91 -11.12
CA ALA A 4 12.88 7.61 -11.24
C ALA A 4 12.97 6.82 -9.95
N TYR A 5 13.99 7.07 -9.18
CA TYR A 5 14.10 6.45 -7.89
C TYR A 5 13.38 7.27 -6.81
N ASP A 6 12.77 8.36 -7.05
CA ASP A 6 11.98 9.20 -6.14
C ASP A 6 12.58 9.40 -4.72
N GLY A 7 13.83 9.09 -4.53
CA GLY A 7 14.54 9.30 -3.27
C GLY A 7 14.13 8.39 -2.12
N LEU A 8 13.40 7.33 -2.38
CA LEU A 8 12.98 6.41 -1.32
C LEU A 8 14.15 5.54 -0.86
N PRO A 9 14.22 5.24 0.43
CA PRO A 9 15.21 4.28 0.93
C PRO A 9 14.93 2.89 0.35
N THR A 10 15.98 2.10 0.22
CA THR A 10 15.86 0.72 -0.26
C THR A 10 16.23 -0.26 0.84
N ALA A 11 15.69 -1.46 0.74
CA ALA A 11 16.01 -2.54 1.65
C ALA A 11 15.93 -3.87 0.90
N GLU A 12 16.72 -4.84 1.35
CA GLU A 12 16.70 -6.18 0.78
C GLU A 12 15.62 -7.01 1.45
N ALA A 13 14.81 -7.69 0.65
CA ALA A 13 13.80 -8.62 1.15
C ALA A 13 14.46 -9.91 1.59
N LEU A 14 14.08 -10.40 2.77
CA LEU A 14 14.65 -11.63 3.34
C LEU A 14 13.72 -12.83 3.14
N ASP A 15 12.45 -12.61 2.91
CA ASP A 15 11.45 -13.66 2.82
C ASP A 15 10.75 -13.63 1.46
N PRO A 16 10.34 -14.80 0.94
CA PRO A 16 9.56 -14.85 -0.30
C PRO A 16 8.12 -14.46 -0.03
N GLN A 17 7.46 -13.94 -1.06
CA GLN A 17 6.04 -13.62 -1.01
C GLN A 17 5.41 -13.88 -2.37
N ALA A 18 4.30 -14.61 -2.37
CA ALA A 18 3.52 -14.81 -3.57
C ALA A 18 2.64 -13.58 -3.83
N PRO A 19 2.40 -13.21 -5.10
CA PRO A 19 1.55 -12.07 -5.41
C PRO A 19 0.08 -12.37 -5.12
N SER A 20 -0.70 -11.32 -4.85
CA SER A 20 -2.15 -11.46 -4.77
C SER A 20 -2.71 -11.90 -6.11
N ALA A 21 -3.77 -12.72 -6.09
CA ALA A 21 -4.47 -13.13 -7.31
C ALA A 21 -5.21 -11.95 -7.93
N ASP A 22 -5.81 -11.11 -7.11
CA ASP A 22 -6.48 -9.89 -7.54
C ASP A 22 -6.25 -8.79 -6.51
N SER A 23 -6.60 -7.57 -6.88
CA SER A 23 -6.43 -6.43 -6.01
C SER A 23 -7.32 -5.29 -6.45
N VAL A 24 -7.51 -4.31 -5.56
CA VAL A 24 -8.16 -3.06 -5.91
C VAL A 24 -7.14 -1.94 -5.75
N ASN A 25 -7.17 -0.99 -6.67
CA ASN A 25 -6.34 0.20 -6.60
C ASN A 25 -7.22 1.41 -6.33
N ILE A 26 -6.82 2.20 -5.36
CA ILE A 26 -7.48 3.45 -5.03
C ILE A 26 -6.66 4.58 -5.63
N ARG A 27 -7.33 5.50 -6.29
CA ARG A 27 -6.71 6.67 -6.90
C ARG A 27 -7.14 7.93 -6.17
N TRP A 28 -6.18 8.77 -5.88
CA TRP A 28 -6.43 10.08 -5.29
C TRP A 28 -7.52 10.83 -6.07
N GLY A 29 -8.47 11.37 -5.34
CA GLY A 29 -9.54 12.18 -5.93
C GLY A 29 -10.62 11.40 -6.68
N ARG A 30 -10.56 10.07 -6.71
CA ARG A 30 -11.48 9.28 -7.53
C ARG A 30 -12.40 8.37 -6.76
N ASN A 31 -11.88 7.59 -5.85
CA ASN A 31 -12.64 6.52 -5.22
C ASN A 31 -13.19 6.95 -3.88
N ALA A 32 -14.47 6.65 -3.64
CA ALA A 32 -15.11 6.89 -2.37
C ALA A 32 -14.97 5.65 -1.47
N LEU A 33 -14.75 5.89 -0.20
CA LEU A 33 -14.57 4.85 0.80
C LEU A 33 -15.53 5.05 1.97
N GLU A 34 -15.87 3.93 2.60
CA GLU A 34 -16.50 3.94 3.90
C GLU A 34 -15.49 3.43 4.91
N VAL A 35 -15.22 4.19 5.96
CA VAL A 35 -14.31 3.76 7.03
C VAL A 35 -15.09 2.86 7.96
N LEU A 36 -14.75 1.58 8.01
CA LEU A 36 -15.39 0.60 8.87
C LEU A 36 -14.75 0.59 10.25
N GLU A 37 -13.43 0.74 10.31
CA GLU A 37 -12.70 0.76 11.58
C GLU A 37 -11.44 1.60 11.39
N ARG A 38 -11.32 2.68 12.15
CA ARG A 38 -10.16 3.56 12.08
C ARG A 38 -9.10 3.07 13.07
N GLY A 39 -7.93 2.74 12.58
CA GLY A 39 -6.79 2.37 13.40
C GLY A 39 -5.73 3.46 13.41
N ALA A 40 -4.71 3.27 14.24
CA ALA A 40 -3.62 4.24 14.36
C ALA A 40 -2.74 4.29 13.08
N GLU A 41 -2.39 3.13 12.55
CA GLU A 41 -1.56 3.03 11.34
C GLU A 41 -2.39 2.66 10.11
N LEU A 42 -3.29 1.70 10.27
CA LEU A 42 -4.16 1.21 9.20
C LEU A 42 -5.61 1.39 9.60
N SER A 43 -6.44 1.69 8.62
CA SER A 43 -7.89 1.74 8.78
C SER A 43 -8.55 0.75 7.85
N LEU A 44 -9.54 0.03 8.33
CA LEU A 44 -10.32 -0.90 7.52
C LEU A 44 -11.40 -0.11 6.80
N CYS A 45 -11.44 -0.23 5.48
CA CYS A 45 -12.34 0.55 4.65
C CYS A 45 -13.04 -0.34 3.64
N ARG A 46 -14.24 0.10 3.22
CA ARG A 46 -14.94 -0.50 2.09
C ARG A 46 -14.81 0.40 0.87
N HIS A 47 -14.33 -0.16 -0.22
CA HIS A 47 -14.33 0.51 -1.51
C HIS A 47 -15.75 0.47 -2.05
N LEU A 48 -16.41 1.63 -2.13
CA LEU A 48 -17.85 1.66 -2.39
C LEU A 48 -18.24 1.15 -3.77
N GLU A 49 -17.40 1.37 -4.77
CA GLU A 49 -17.70 0.94 -6.13
C GLU A 49 -17.71 -0.57 -6.27
N THR A 50 -16.76 -1.25 -5.64
CA THR A 50 -16.60 -2.72 -5.78
C THR A 50 -17.16 -3.49 -4.59
N GLY A 51 -17.37 -2.83 -3.45
CA GLY A 51 -17.74 -3.50 -2.21
C GLY A 51 -16.57 -4.17 -1.50
N ARG A 52 -15.38 -4.11 -2.09
CA ARG A 52 -14.20 -4.77 -1.53
C ARG A 52 -13.74 -4.07 -0.26
N VAL A 53 -13.40 -4.86 0.74
CA VAL A 53 -12.89 -4.37 2.02
C VAL A 53 -11.37 -4.49 1.99
N LEU A 54 -10.67 -3.43 2.36
CA LEU A 54 -9.22 -3.39 2.38
C LEU A 54 -8.73 -2.48 3.50
N GLU A 55 -7.47 -2.67 3.86
CA GLU A 55 -6.79 -1.78 4.80
C GLU A 55 -6.02 -0.72 4.04
N VAL A 56 -6.12 0.53 4.50
CA VAL A 56 -5.35 1.64 3.94
C VAL A 56 -4.61 2.34 5.06
N LEU A 57 -3.54 3.03 4.73
CA LEU A 57 -2.84 3.86 5.72
C LEU A 57 -3.80 4.94 6.20
N THR A 58 -3.98 5.03 7.50
CA THR A 58 -4.90 6.00 8.10
C THR A 58 -4.52 7.43 7.71
N GLU A 59 -3.22 7.72 7.63
CA GLU A 59 -2.73 9.05 7.25
C GLU A 59 -3.07 9.41 5.81
N TYR A 60 -3.44 8.46 4.96
CA TYR A 60 -3.81 8.71 3.58
C TYR A 60 -5.29 9.09 3.42
N LEU A 61 -6.09 8.89 4.45
CA LEU A 61 -7.52 9.20 4.40
C LEU A 61 -7.75 10.71 4.48
N TYR A 62 -8.69 11.20 3.71
CA TYR A 62 -9.12 12.60 3.77
C TYR A 62 -10.59 12.70 3.39
N VAL A 63 -11.21 13.84 3.72
CA VAL A 63 -12.59 14.11 3.37
C VAL A 63 -12.62 15.25 2.36
N ASP A 64 -13.30 15.03 1.26
CA ASP A 64 -13.51 16.04 0.22
C ASP A 64 -15.00 16.16 -0.04
N ARG A 65 -15.56 17.33 0.26
CA ARG A 65 -17.00 17.61 0.06
C ARG A 65 -17.91 16.55 0.71
N GLY A 66 -17.55 16.14 1.91
CA GLY A 66 -18.35 15.17 2.67
C GLY A 66 -18.12 13.72 2.27
N VAL A 67 -17.22 13.46 1.33
CA VAL A 67 -16.91 12.10 0.88
C VAL A 67 -15.53 11.69 1.36
N THR A 68 -15.43 10.54 2.02
CA THR A 68 -14.13 10.00 2.42
C THR A 68 -13.42 9.43 1.21
N ARG A 69 -12.19 9.86 1.03
CA ARG A 69 -11.30 9.44 -0.06
C ARG A 69 -9.95 9.08 0.49
N CYS A 70 -9.07 8.62 -0.37
CA CYS A 70 -7.74 8.18 0.05
C CYS A 70 -6.71 8.56 -1.00
N GLU A 71 -5.48 8.83 -0.56
CA GLU A 71 -4.32 8.92 -1.44
C GLU A 71 -4.17 7.59 -2.18
N ASP A 72 -3.37 7.57 -3.25
CA ASP A 72 -3.15 6.35 -4.03
C ASP A 72 -2.79 5.18 -3.10
N SER A 73 -3.55 4.11 -3.18
CA SER A 73 -3.43 2.96 -2.30
C SER A 73 -3.83 1.68 -3.01
N THR A 74 -3.43 0.56 -2.44
CA THR A 74 -3.76 -0.75 -2.98
C THR A 74 -3.75 -1.78 -1.85
N ASP A 75 -4.43 -2.88 -2.06
CA ASP A 75 -4.30 -4.06 -1.21
C ASP A 75 -3.43 -5.14 -1.86
N TYR A 76 -2.78 -4.81 -2.97
CA TYR A 76 -1.93 -5.75 -3.70
C TYR A 76 -0.71 -6.16 -2.87
N ARG A 77 -0.45 -7.48 -2.83
CA ARG A 77 0.80 -8.02 -2.30
C ARG A 77 1.73 -8.30 -3.46
N LEU A 78 2.94 -7.75 -3.40
CA LEU A 78 3.93 -7.94 -4.46
C LEU A 78 4.47 -9.37 -4.47
N ALA A 79 4.82 -9.85 -5.65
CA ALA A 79 5.68 -11.01 -5.79
C ALA A 79 7.10 -10.62 -5.38
N VAL A 80 7.66 -11.29 -4.39
CA VAL A 80 8.97 -10.96 -3.86
C VAL A 80 9.77 -12.26 -3.67
N ARG A 81 11.04 -12.21 -4.05
CA ARG A 81 11.99 -13.28 -3.77
C ARG A 81 13.01 -12.81 -2.75
N PRO A 82 13.55 -13.70 -1.91
CA PRO A 82 14.66 -13.33 -1.03
C PRO A 82 15.80 -12.74 -1.86
N GLY A 83 16.36 -11.65 -1.38
CA GLY A 83 17.43 -10.94 -2.09
C GLY A 83 16.96 -9.80 -2.98
N ASP A 84 15.66 -9.70 -3.26
CA ASP A 84 15.14 -8.56 -4.03
C ASP A 84 15.37 -7.26 -3.28
N THR A 85 15.75 -6.22 -4.02
CA THR A 85 15.86 -4.87 -3.47
C THR A 85 14.55 -4.14 -3.68
N LEU A 86 13.96 -3.66 -2.59
CA LEU A 86 12.67 -2.96 -2.60
C LEU A 86 12.86 -1.50 -2.21
N SER A 87 12.16 -0.60 -2.89
CA SER A 87 12.06 0.80 -2.46
C SER A 87 10.98 0.87 -1.39
N VAL A 88 11.31 1.41 -0.22
CA VAL A 88 10.38 1.43 0.92
C VAL A 88 9.66 2.75 0.96
N VAL A 89 8.35 2.72 0.72
CA VAL A 89 7.49 3.90 0.79
C VAL A 89 7.14 4.19 2.24
N ARG A 90 6.76 3.16 2.98
CA ARG A 90 6.34 3.29 4.37
C ARG A 90 6.50 1.98 5.11
N ARG A 91 7.12 2.02 6.29
CA ARG A 91 7.14 0.87 7.21
C ARG A 91 6.10 1.10 8.30
N ILE A 92 5.36 0.05 8.62
CA ILE A 92 4.50 0.02 9.80
C ILE A 92 4.80 -1.25 10.59
N SER A 93 4.07 -1.50 11.65
CA SER A 93 4.46 -2.53 12.63
C SER A 93 4.58 -3.93 12.06
N ASP A 94 3.73 -4.33 11.09
CA ASP A 94 3.70 -5.71 10.60
C ASP A 94 3.95 -5.84 9.11
N ARG A 95 4.18 -4.74 8.39
CA ARG A 95 4.32 -4.75 6.93
C ARG A 95 4.98 -3.48 6.43
N ALA A 96 5.29 -3.47 5.15
CA ALA A 96 5.81 -2.27 4.49
C ALA A 96 5.13 -2.08 3.15
N LEU A 97 4.83 -0.84 2.82
CA LEU A 97 4.42 -0.46 1.47
C LEU A 97 5.69 -0.22 0.68
N VAL A 98 5.85 -0.93 -0.42
CA VAL A 98 7.10 -0.96 -1.18
C VAL A 98 6.84 -0.84 -2.68
N LYS A 99 7.90 -0.50 -3.40
CA LYS A 99 7.91 -0.48 -4.86
C LYS A 99 9.00 -1.39 -5.38
N LYS A 100 8.68 -2.10 -6.45
CA LYS A 100 9.64 -2.91 -7.20
C LYS A 100 9.24 -2.86 -8.67
N ASP A 101 10.19 -2.47 -9.53
CA ASP A 101 9.98 -2.39 -10.98
C ASP A 101 8.73 -1.57 -11.35
N GLY A 102 8.53 -0.46 -10.66
CA GLY A 102 7.39 0.44 -10.91
C GLY A 102 6.06 -0.02 -10.33
N VAL A 103 6.00 -1.16 -9.67
CA VAL A 103 4.78 -1.68 -9.06
C VAL A 103 4.82 -1.43 -7.56
N THR A 104 3.74 -0.84 -7.04
CA THR A 104 3.59 -0.59 -5.60
C THR A 104 2.70 -1.66 -5.00
N GLY A 105 3.06 -2.13 -3.82
CA GLY A 105 2.25 -3.09 -3.09
C GLY A 105 2.79 -3.33 -1.70
N TRP A 106 2.12 -4.23 -0.99
CA TRP A 106 2.49 -4.56 0.38
C TRP A 106 3.45 -5.74 0.41
N TYR A 107 4.40 -5.67 1.33
CA TYR A 107 5.32 -6.75 1.64
C TYR A 107 5.24 -7.05 3.14
N PHE A 108 4.96 -8.31 3.48
CA PHE A 108 4.77 -8.75 4.85
C PHE A 108 5.98 -9.46 5.42
N GLY A 109 6.99 -9.71 4.60
CA GLY A 109 8.20 -10.37 5.03
C GLY A 109 9.18 -9.43 5.72
N ARG A 110 10.30 -10.00 6.17
CA ARG A 110 11.35 -9.24 6.84
C ARG A 110 12.19 -8.49 5.81
N LEU A 111 12.65 -7.33 6.22
CA LEU A 111 13.57 -6.52 5.43
C LEU A 111 14.91 -6.41 6.18
N ALA A 112 16.00 -6.50 5.44
CA ALA A 112 17.32 -6.23 5.98
C ALA A 112 17.48 -4.74 6.28
N HIS A 113 18.29 -4.43 7.24
CA HIS A 113 18.58 -3.04 7.63
C HIS A 113 19.62 -2.39 6.75
#